data_e3ea6a5d5fca2e898891ea0b0225801e
#
_entry.id   e3ea6a5d5fca2e898891ea0b0225801e
#
_cell.length_a   1.000
_cell.length_b   1.000
_cell.length_c   1.000
_cell.angle_alpha   90.00
_cell.angle_beta   90.00
_cell.angle_gamma   90.00
#
_symmetry.space_group_name_H-M   'P 1'
#
loop_
_entity.id
_entity.type
_entity.pdbx_description
1 polymer ?
#
loop_
_entity_poly.entity_id
_entity_poly.type
_entity_poly.pdbx_seq_one_letter_code
_entity_poly.pdbx_strand_id
1 'polypeptide(L)'
;MYKRQYEINEIVVSYESRLSIVRQTEETNRQLMTSLSHDVRTPLTTLIGYLDAAHKGLVTGKDRDDYIETARRKAHDLKEYIDVLFDWFKLNSDEFALEIQPVEAAELTRNILIDWIPIFEDKQVDYDIDIPEQPVRVRLDMDSYMRIVNNLIQNVIAHSHADKIKIVLSKKENNMELLLADNGVGIEKEDLKHIFERLYKCDKGRSEKGSGLGLSIVHQLVEKMGGSIT
;
A
#
# COMPACT_ATOMS: atom_id res chain seq x y z
N MET A 1 -30.27 37.19 27.23
CA MET A 1 -30.54 36.99 25.79
C MET A 1 -29.29 36.69 24.98
N TYR A 2 -28.16 37.37 25.18
CA TYR A 2 -26.91 37.14 24.44
C TYR A 2 -26.28 35.75 24.61
N LYS A 3 -26.37 35.13 25.79
CA LYS A 3 -25.74 33.81 26.05
C LYS A 3 -26.37 32.69 25.22
N ARG A 4 -27.69 32.66 25.07
CA ARG A 4 -28.40 31.67 24.23
C ARG A 4 -28.11 31.83 22.73
N GLN A 5 -27.88 33.03 22.28
CA GLN A 5 -27.56 33.33 20.89
C GLN A 5 -26.15 32.88 20.53
N TYR A 6 -25.22 32.94 21.48
CA TYR A 6 -23.84 32.45 21.36
C TYR A 6 -23.82 30.90 21.26
N GLU A 7 -24.54 30.22 22.15
CA GLU A 7 -24.65 28.75 22.17
C GLU A 7 -25.28 28.20 20.87
N ILE A 8 -26.30 28.87 20.34
CA ILE A 8 -26.91 28.48 19.06
C ILE A 8 -25.92 28.67 17.90
N ASN A 9 -25.15 29.71 17.89
CA ASN A 9 -24.18 30.01 16.84
C ASN A 9 -23.02 28.97 16.86
N GLU A 10 -22.54 28.59 18.04
CA GLU A 10 -21.52 27.52 18.18
C GLU A 10 -22.04 26.16 17.67
N ILE A 11 -23.30 25.83 17.96
CA ILE A 11 -23.93 24.60 17.47
C ILE A 11 -24.04 24.63 15.95
N VAL A 12 -24.48 25.73 15.36
CA VAL A 12 -24.61 25.90 13.91
C VAL A 12 -23.26 25.75 13.23
N VAL A 13 -22.24 26.48 13.70
CA VAL A 13 -20.87 26.41 13.16
C VAL A 13 -20.29 25.01 13.26
N SER A 14 -20.49 24.34 14.40
CA SER A 14 -20.06 22.94 14.60
C SER A 14 -20.80 21.99 13.64
N TYR A 15 -22.08 22.19 13.42
CA TYR A 15 -22.88 21.36 12.50
C TYR A 15 -22.50 21.59 11.03
N GLU A 16 -22.28 22.84 10.61
CA GLU A 16 -21.80 23.18 9.27
C GLU A 16 -20.41 22.58 9.01
N SER A 17 -19.50 22.66 9.99
CA SER A 17 -18.18 22.03 9.91
C SER A 17 -18.27 20.51 9.75
N ARG A 18 -19.12 19.84 10.51
CA ARG A 18 -19.35 18.39 10.38
C ARG A 18 -19.95 18.02 9.03
N LEU A 19 -20.93 18.77 8.55
CA LEU A 19 -21.53 18.59 7.21
C LEU A 19 -20.49 18.76 6.10
N SER A 20 -19.59 19.74 6.24
CA SER A 20 -18.50 19.95 5.28
C SER A 20 -17.56 18.76 5.24
N ILE A 21 -17.17 18.21 6.39
CA ILE A 21 -16.33 17.02 6.49
C ILE A 21 -17.02 15.81 5.84
N VAL A 22 -18.29 15.57 6.15
CA VAL A 22 -19.05 14.46 5.55
C VAL A 22 -19.11 14.58 4.03
N ARG A 23 -19.46 15.75 3.51
CA ARG A 23 -19.50 16.01 2.05
C ARG A 23 -18.15 15.79 1.38
N GLN A 24 -17.08 16.27 2.01
CA GLN A 24 -15.72 16.07 1.50
C GLN A 24 -15.34 14.58 1.50
N THR A 25 -15.72 13.83 2.51
CA THR A 25 -15.49 12.39 2.58
C THR A 25 -16.29 11.65 1.50
N GLU A 26 -17.55 12.01 1.29
CA GLU A 26 -18.38 11.41 0.23
C GLU A 26 -17.81 11.69 -1.16
N GLU A 27 -17.40 12.94 -1.44
CA GLU A 27 -16.79 13.30 -2.72
C GLU A 27 -15.47 12.56 -2.96
N THR A 28 -14.62 12.47 -1.92
CA THR A 28 -13.38 11.71 -1.98
C THR A 28 -13.65 10.21 -2.26
N ASN A 29 -14.63 9.62 -1.59
CA ASN A 29 -15.02 8.23 -1.81
C ASN A 29 -15.57 8.02 -3.24
N ARG A 30 -16.35 8.95 -3.77
CA ARG A 30 -16.88 8.89 -5.13
C ARG A 30 -15.76 8.97 -6.18
N GLN A 31 -14.82 9.89 -6.01
CA GLN A 31 -13.66 10.02 -6.89
C GLN A 31 -12.81 8.75 -6.86
N LEU A 32 -12.59 8.19 -5.68
CA LEU A 32 -11.90 6.94 -5.47
C LEU A 32 -12.59 5.79 -6.23
N MET A 33 -13.90 5.61 -6.07
CA MET A 33 -14.66 4.58 -6.78
C MET A 33 -14.57 4.72 -8.30
N THR A 34 -14.56 5.95 -8.80
CA THR A 34 -14.44 6.23 -10.24
C THR A 34 -13.04 5.83 -10.76
N SER A 35 -11.99 6.23 -10.05
CA SER A 35 -10.61 5.87 -10.39
C SER A 35 -10.39 4.36 -10.35
N LEU A 36 -10.84 3.70 -9.28
CA LEU A 36 -10.72 2.25 -9.12
C LEU A 36 -11.44 1.48 -10.23
N SER A 37 -12.64 1.95 -10.63
CA SER A 37 -13.39 1.33 -11.72
C SER A 37 -12.63 1.42 -13.04
N HIS A 38 -11.94 2.52 -13.30
CA HIS A 38 -11.10 2.69 -14.48
C HIS A 38 -9.87 1.77 -14.41
N ASP A 39 -9.18 1.75 -13.26
CA ASP A 39 -7.95 1.01 -13.05
C ASP A 39 -8.14 -0.52 -13.07
N VAL A 40 -9.34 -1.01 -12.73
CA VAL A 40 -9.75 -2.42 -12.91
C VAL A 40 -10.12 -2.71 -14.36
N ARG A 41 -10.86 -1.81 -15.02
CA ARG A 41 -11.37 -2.04 -16.38
C ARG A 41 -10.26 -2.18 -17.40
N THR A 42 -9.21 -1.38 -17.31
CA THR A 42 -8.11 -1.34 -18.27
C THR A 42 -7.36 -2.68 -18.36
N PRO A 43 -6.81 -3.25 -17.26
CA PRO A 43 -6.15 -4.56 -17.33
C PRO A 43 -7.12 -5.69 -17.69
N LEU A 44 -8.36 -5.62 -17.22
CA LEU A 44 -9.38 -6.62 -17.57
C LEU A 44 -9.70 -6.64 -19.07
N THR A 45 -9.86 -5.47 -19.70
CA THR A 45 -10.09 -5.37 -21.14
C THR A 45 -8.90 -5.91 -21.93
N THR A 46 -7.68 -5.60 -21.48
CA THR A 46 -6.45 -6.10 -22.10
C THR A 46 -6.34 -7.62 -21.98
N LEU A 47 -6.61 -8.16 -20.79
CA LEU A 47 -6.65 -9.60 -20.52
C LEU A 47 -7.63 -10.32 -21.46
N ILE A 48 -8.86 -9.83 -21.56
CA ILE A 48 -9.89 -10.37 -22.45
C ILE A 48 -9.42 -10.31 -23.92
N GLY A 49 -8.81 -9.20 -24.33
CA GLY A 49 -8.29 -9.04 -25.69
C GLY A 49 -7.24 -10.10 -26.07
N TYR A 50 -6.28 -10.38 -25.17
CA TYR A 50 -5.28 -11.44 -25.40
C TYR A 50 -5.92 -12.83 -25.49
N LEU A 51 -6.85 -13.15 -24.58
CA LEU A 51 -7.57 -14.43 -24.58
C LEU A 51 -8.43 -14.59 -25.83
N ASP A 52 -9.14 -13.54 -26.25
CA ASP A 52 -9.95 -13.54 -27.46
C ASP A 52 -9.11 -13.77 -28.71
N ALA A 53 -7.96 -13.11 -28.84
CA ALA A 53 -7.06 -13.29 -29.96
C ALA A 53 -6.55 -14.74 -30.06
N ALA A 54 -6.16 -15.32 -28.91
CA ALA A 54 -5.72 -16.70 -28.83
C ALA A 54 -6.86 -17.70 -29.13
N HIS A 55 -8.08 -17.42 -28.65
CA HIS A 55 -9.25 -18.29 -28.86
C HIS A 55 -9.75 -18.25 -30.31
N LYS A 56 -9.79 -17.08 -30.93
CA LYS A 56 -10.24 -16.90 -32.34
C LYS A 56 -9.19 -17.34 -33.35
N GLY A 57 -8.04 -17.83 -32.94
CA GLY A 57 -6.97 -18.26 -33.84
C GLY A 57 -6.29 -17.11 -34.59
N LEU A 58 -6.40 -15.86 -34.10
CA LEU A 58 -5.75 -14.70 -34.72
C LEU A 58 -4.22 -14.77 -34.53
N VAL A 59 -3.77 -15.52 -33.54
CA VAL A 59 -2.37 -15.83 -33.26
C VAL A 59 -2.21 -17.34 -33.13
N THR A 60 -1.07 -17.90 -33.58
CA THR A 60 -0.80 -19.35 -33.60
C THR A 60 0.63 -19.65 -33.16
N GLY A 61 0.91 -20.90 -32.84
CA GLY A 61 2.25 -21.32 -32.40
C GLY A 61 2.75 -20.55 -31.21
N LYS A 62 4.00 -20.09 -31.25
CA LYS A 62 4.65 -19.36 -30.17
C LYS A 62 3.92 -18.08 -29.77
N ASP A 63 3.41 -17.33 -30.74
CA ASP A 63 2.68 -16.09 -30.47
C ASP A 63 1.43 -16.33 -29.63
N ARG A 64 0.73 -17.47 -29.85
CA ARG A 64 -0.41 -17.86 -29.03
C ARG A 64 -0.01 -18.13 -27.58
N ASP A 65 1.11 -18.83 -27.37
CA ASP A 65 1.62 -19.13 -26.05
C ASP A 65 2.06 -17.85 -25.32
N ASP A 66 2.71 -16.92 -26.02
CA ASP A 66 3.10 -15.60 -25.49
C ASP A 66 1.88 -14.76 -25.10
N TYR A 67 0.78 -14.82 -25.89
CA TYR A 67 -0.48 -14.13 -25.57
C TYR A 67 -1.15 -14.71 -24.32
N ILE A 68 -1.18 -16.05 -24.20
CA ILE A 68 -1.73 -16.73 -23.01
C ILE A 68 -0.91 -16.37 -21.76
N GLU A 69 0.43 -16.38 -21.85
CA GLU A 69 1.30 -16.02 -20.73
C GLU A 69 1.14 -14.54 -20.34
N THR A 70 0.98 -13.65 -21.33
CA THR A 70 0.69 -12.24 -21.05
C THR A 70 -0.67 -12.07 -20.38
N ALA A 71 -1.69 -12.81 -20.81
CA ALA A 71 -3.00 -12.81 -20.18
C ALA A 71 -2.92 -13.32 -18.74
N ARG A 72 -2.17 -14.41 -18.49
CA ARG A 72 -1.95 -14.97 -17.16
C ARG A 72 -1.31 -13.94 -16.22
N ARG A 73 -0.24 -13.27 -16.67
CA ARG A 73 0.43 -12.22 -15.90
C ARG A 73 -0.53 -11.07 -15.58
N LYS A 74 -1.34 -10.62 -16.57
CA LYS A 74 -2.33 -9.55 -16.35
C LYS A 74 -3.44 -9.94 -15.39
N ALA A 75 -3.81 -11.21 -15.35
CA ALA A 75 -4.77 -11.73 -14.37
C ALA A 75 -4.20 -11.70 -12.95
N HIS A 76 -2.93 -12.06 -12.77
CA HIS A 76 -2.24 -11.95 -11.49
C HIS A 76 -2.10 -10.48 -11.03
N ASP A 77 -1.64 -9.59 -11.92
CA ASP A 77 -1.55 -8.16 -11.64
C ASP A 77 -2.91 -7.59 -11.17
N LEU A 78 -4.01 -7.99 -11.82
CA LEU A 78 -5.37 -7.56 -11.46
C LEU A 78 -5.82 -8.13 -10.11
N LYS A 79 -5.50 -9.38 -9.83
CA LYS A 79 -5.79 -10.01 -8.54
C LYS A 79 -5.10 -9.26 -7.41
N GLU A 80 -3.80 -9.01 -7.53
CA GLU A 80 -3.04 -8.24 -6.53
C GLU A 80 -3.64 -6.86 -6.29
N TYR A 81 -4.03 -6.18 -7.37
CA TYR A 81 -4.71 -4.88 -7.28
C TYR A 81 -6.02 -4.96 -6.49
N ILE A 82 -6.84 -5.97 -6.74
CA ILE A 82 -8.11 -6.20 -6.05
C ILE A 82 -7.88 -6.54 -4.57
N ASP A 83 -6.88 -7.35 -4.25
CA ASP A 83 -6.53 -7.71 -2.86
C ASP A 83 -6.14 -6.45 -2.05
N VAL A 84 -5.30 -5.57 -2.62
CA VAL A 84 -4.94 -4.27 -2.00
C VAL A 84 -6.17 -3.38 -1.80
N LEU A 85 -7.10 -3.38 -2.76
CA LEU A 85 -8.34 -2.62 -2.69
C LEU A 85 -9.26 -3.12 -1.57
N PHE A 86 -9.43 -4.43 -1.43
CA PHE A 86 -10.19 -5.03 -0.33
C PHE A 86 -9.57 -4.72 1.02
N ASP A 87 -8.26 -4.80 1.13
CA ASP A 87 -7.53 -4.42 2.34
C ASP A 87 -7.77 -2.96 2.72
N TRP A 88 -7.77 -2.07 1.73
CA TRP A 88 -8.06 -0.67 1.95
C TRP A 88 -9.51 -0.46 2.42
N PHE A 89 -10.51 -1.12 1.81
CA PHE A 89 -11.90 -1.04 2.25
C PHE A 89 -12.09 -1.56 3.67
N LYS A 90 -11.49 -2.72 3.98
CA LYS A 90 -11.52 -3.30 5.32
C LYS A 90 -10.94 -2.34 6.36
N LEU A 91 -9.78 -1.74 6.05
CA LEU A 91 -9.10 -0.78 6.94
C LEU A 91 -9.93 0.48 7.24
N ASN A 92 -10.78 0.90 6.29
CA ASN A 92 -11.64 2.07 6.42
C ASN A 92 -13.09 1.74 6.85
N SER A 93 -13.39 0.48 7.12
CA SER A 93 -14.68 0.08 7.68
C SER A 93 -14.73 0.29 9.19
N ASP A 94 -15.92 0.51 9.73
CA ASP A 94 -16.14 0.62 11.17
C ASP A 94 -15.89 -0.72 11.91
N GLU A 95 -15.81 -1.82 11.17
CA GLU A 95 -15.54 -3.17 11.70
C GLU A 95 -14.05 -3.45 11.89
N PHE A 96 -13.16 -2.59 11.38
CA PHE A 96 -11.72 -2.80 11.50
C PHE A 96 -11.25 -2.52 12.93
N ALA A 97 -10.89 -3.58 13.64
CA ALA A 97 -10.31 -3.52 14.96
C ALA A 97 -8.89 -4.09 14.94
N LEU A 98 -7.93 -3.39 15.56
CA LEU A 98 -6.58 -3.88 15.75
C LEU A 98 -6.53 -4.88 16.90
N GLU A 99 -5.89 -6.02 16.70
CA GLU A 99 -5.54 -6.96 17.77
C GLU A 99 -4.15 -6.66 18.34
N ILE A 100 -4.06 -5.60 19.13
CA ILE A 100 -2.80 -5.18 19.78
C ILE A 100 -2.38 -6.17 20.85
N GLN A 101 -1.33 -6.95 20.59
CA GLN A 101 -0.80 -7.97 21.49
C GLN A 101 0.72 -7.82 21.66
N PRO A 102 1.31 -8.41 22.74
CA PRO A 102 2.76 -8.49 22.86
C PRO A 102 3.35 -9.37 21.78
N VAL A 103 4.29 -8.83 21.00
CA VAL A 103 4.94 -9.52 19.88
C VAL A 103 6.46 -9.40 20.00
N GLU A 104 7.17 -10.44 19.60
CA GLU A 104 8.61 -10.39 19.38
C GLU A 104 8.86 -9.93 17.95
N ALA A 105 9.13 -8.62 17.77
CA ALA A 105 9.18 -7.98 16.46
C ALA A 105 10.40 -8.41 15.63
N ALA A 106 11.54 -8.72 16.27
CA ALA A 106 12.72 -9.14 15.52
C ALA A 106 12.49 -10.49 14.84
N GLU A 107 11.87 -11.45 15.54
CA GLU A 107 11.53 -12.75 14.98
C GLU A 107 10.44 -12.63 13.91
N LEU A 108 9.40 -11.85 14.17
CA LEU A 108 8.35 -11.60 13.18
C LEU A 108 8.93 -10.99 11.90
N THR A 109 9.84 -10.01 12.02
CA THR A 109 10.48 -9.39 10.86
C THR A 109 11.35 -10.39 10.10
N ARG A 110 12.12 -11.25 10.79
CA ARG A 110 12.90 -12.31 10.13
C ARG A 110 12.00 -13.26 9.34
N ASN A 111 10.88 -13.68 9.93
CA ASN A 111 9.94 -14.57 9.27
C ASN A 111 9.34 -13.96 8.02
N ILE A 112 8.99 -12.68 8.04
CA ILE A 112 8.52 -11.96 6.83
C ILE A 112 9.62 -11.91 5.76
N LEU A 113 10.86 -11.63 6.15
CA LEU A 113 11.96 -11.48 5.21
C LEU A 113 12.40 -12.79 4.57
N ILE A 114 12.21 -13.95 5.23
CA ILE A 114 12.48 -15.28 4.65
C ILE A 114 11.71 -15.45 3.32
N ASP A 115 10.48 -14.98 3.24
CA ASP A 115 9.68 -15.10 2.02
C ASP A 115 10.15 -14.11 0.91
N TRP A 116 10.83 -13.01 1.29
CA TRP A 116 11.34 -12.02 0.35
C TRP A 116 12.73 -12.33 -0.22
N ILE A 117 13.57 -13.07 0.49
CA ILE A 117 14.93 -13.42 0.05
C ILE A 117 14.94 -14.04 -1.36
N PRO A 118 14.14 -15.07 -1.68
CA PRO A 118 14.11 -15.64 -3.02
C PRO A 118 13.68 -14.64 -4.10
N ILE A 119 12.83 -13.65 -3.73
CA ILE A 119 12.37 -12.61 -4.65
C ILE A 119 13.50 -11.60 -4.92
N PHE A 120 14.27 -11.22 -3.90
CA PHE A 120 15.45 -10.37 -4.08
C PHE A 120 16.49 -11.04 -4.99
N GLU A 121 16.75 -12.32 -4.80
CA GLU A 121 17.67 -13.11 -5.63
C GLU A 121 17.19 -13.19 -7.09
N ASP A 122 15.91 -13.50 -7.33
CA ASP A 122 15.32 -13.55 -8.68
C ASP A 122 15.37 -12.18 -9.38
N LYS A 123 15.18 -11.11 -8.64
CA LYS A 123 15.25 -9.74 -9.15
C LYS A 123 16.66 -9.15 -9.19
N GLN A 124 17.67 -9.88 -8.72
CA GLN A 124 19.06 -9.43 -8.62
C GLN A 124 19.22 -8.15 -7.79
N VAL A 125 18.46 -8.04 -6.67
CA VAL A 125 18.55 -6.96 -5.71
C VAL A 125 19.38 -7.43 -4.52
N ASP A 126 20.51 -6.77 -4.28
CA ASP A 126 21.32 -6.98 -3.07
C ASP A 126 20.56 -6.55 -1.83
N TYR A 127 20.72 -7.26 -0.73
CA TYR A 127 20.06 -6.92 0.52
C TYR A 127 21.03 -6.87 1.70
N ASP A 128 20.85 -5.84 2.53
CA ASP A 128 21.57 -5.64 3.81
C ASP A 128 20.53 -5.66 4.94
N ILE A 129 20.49 -6.75 5.71
CA ILE A 129 19.49 -6.97 6.75
C ILE A 129 20.20 -6.95 8.11
N ASP A 130 19.85 -5.95 8.93
CA ASP A 130 20.34 -5.79 10.30
C ASP A 130 19.19 -5.86 11.30
N ILE A 131 19.00 -7.04 11.88
CA ILE A 131 17.96 -7.32 12.88
C ILE A 131 18.64 -7.83 14.15
N PRO A 132 18.37 -7.20 15.32
CA PRO A 132 18.98 -7.60 16.57
C PRO A 132 18.76 -9.08 16.89
N GLU A 133 19.79 -9.77 17.39
CA GLU A 133 19.66 -11.13 17.95
C GLU A 133 18.85 -11.13 19.25
N GLN A 134 18.92 -10.02 20.01
CA GLN A 134 18.16 -9.88 21.24
C GLN A 134 16.69 -9.63 20.95
N PRO A 135 15.78 -10.20 21.78
CA PRO A 135 14.35 -10.03 21.58
C PRO A 135 13.90 -8.56 21.63
N VAL A 136 13.17 -8.11 20.62
CA VAL A 136 12.53 -6.80 20.55
C VAL A 136 11.04 -6.97 20.82
N ARG A 137 10.64 -6.90 22.08
CA ARG A 137 9.24 -7.04 22.48
C ARG A 137 8.53 -5.70 22.43
N VAL A 138 7.46 -5.64 21.66
CA VAL A 138 6.56 -4.48 21.48
C VAL A 138 5.11 -4.92 21.47
N ARG A 139 4.21 -3.96 21.59
CA ARG A 139 2.77 -4.22 21.44
C ARG A 139 2.33 -3.73 20.06
N LEU A 140 1.91 -4.62 19.22
CA LEU A 140 1.43 -4.31 17.88
C LEU A 140 0.41 -5.36 17.38
N ASP A 141 -0.27 -5.06 16.30
CA ASP A 141 -1.08 -6.00 15.54
C ASP A 141 -0.19 -6.69 14.50
N MET A 142 -0.08 -8.02 14.60
CA MET A 142 0.83 -8.82 13.76
C MET A 142 0.48 -8.73 12.27
N ASP A 143 -0.79 -8.82 11.93
CA ASP A 143 -1.26 -8.78 10.55
C ASP A 143 -1.01 -7.40 9.93
N SER A 144 -1.29 -6.35 10.68
CA SER A 144 -0.99 -4.97 10.26
C SER A 144 0.49 -4.74 10.08
N TYR A 145 1.33 -5.26 10.96
CA TYR A 145 2.79 -5.14 10.82
C TYR A 145 3.31 -5.89 9.59
N MET A 146 2.84 -7.12 9.35
CA MET A 146 3.19 -7.87 8.13
C MET A 146 2.79 -7.12 6.87
N ARG A 147 1.60 -6.51 6.85
CA ARG A 147 1.12 -5.68 5.73
C ARG A 147 2.00 -4.46 5.50
N ILE A 148 2.42 -3.78 6.57
CA ILE A 148 3.34 -2.62 6.47
C ILE A 148 4.64 -3.04 5.80
N VAL A 149 5.30 -4.08 6.33
CA VAL A 149 6.59 -4.53 5.80
C VAL A 149 6.47 -4.98 4.34
N ASN A 150 5.45 -5.78 4.03
CA ASN A 150 5.21 -6.26 2.66
C ASN A 150 4.94 -5.12 1.69
N ASN A 151 4.10 -4.13 2.04
CA ASN A 151 3.84 -2.98 1.17
C ASN A 151 5.09 -2.12 0.93
N LEU A 152 5.92 -1.92 1.96
CA LEU A 152 7.15 -1.16 1.82
C LEU A 152 8.16 -1.88 0.90
N ILE A 153 8.38 -3.18 1.09
CA ILE A 153 9.29 -3.97 0.24
C ILE A 153 8.75 -4.05 -1.19
N GLN A 154 7.45 -4.31 -1.36
CA GLN A 154 6.81 -4.35 -2.67
C GLN A 154 6.96 -3.02 -3.41
N ASN A 155 6.87 -1.89 -2.70
CA ASN A 155 7.07 -0.56 -3.29
C ASN A 155 8.49 -0.40 -3.83
N VAL A 156 9.51 -0.86 -3.10
CA VAL A 156 10.89 -0.86 -3.58
C VAL A 156 11.03 -1.71 -4.84
N ILE A 157 10.60 -2.97 -4.80
CA ILE A 157 10.73 -3.92 -5.91
C ILE A 157 9.98 -3.47 -7.17
N ALA A 158 8.82 -2.81 -7.01
CA ALA A 158 7.97 -2.43 -8.14
C ALA A 158 8.35 -1.09 -8.76
N HIS A 159 8.92 -0.15 -7.98
CA HIS A 159 8.98 1.26 -8.39
C HIS A 159 10.35 1.92 -8.25
N SER A 160 11.24 1.42 -7.38
CA SER A 160 12.49 2.13 -7.11
C SER A 160 13.56 1.93 -8.18
N HIS A 161 13.51 0.85 -8.97
CA HIS A 161 14.61 0.41 -9.83
C HIS A 161 15.94 0.25 -9.07
N ALA A 162 15.86 -0.03 -7.77
CA ALA A 162 17.03 -0.23 -6.93
C ALA A 162 17.69 -1.57 -7.23
N ASP A 163 19.02 -1.60 -7.12
CA ASP A 163 19.79 -2.84 -7.08
C ASP A 163 20.23 -3.21 -5.66
N LYS A 164 19.90 -2.37 -4.67
CA LYS A 164 20.17 -2.64 -3.25
C LYS A 164 19.07 -2.12 -2.33
N ILE A 165 18.70 -2.98 -1.36
CA ILE A 165 17.78 -2.65 -0.27
C ILE A 165 18.46 -2.84 1.08
N LYS A 166 18.25 -1.92 2.01
CA LYS A 166 18.69 -2.03 3.40
C LYS A 166 17.50 -2.04 4.34
N ILE A 167 17.45 -3.02 5.24
CA ILE A 167 16.39 -3.20 6.22
C ILE A 167 17.02 -3.29 7.61
N VAL A 168 16.72 -2.35 8.47
CA VAL A 168 17.25 -2.30 9.83
C VAL A 168 16.12 -2.23 10.83
N LEU A 169 16.11 -3.16 11.77
CA LEU A 169 15.23 -3.08 12.94
C LEU A 169 16.05 -2.67 14.15
N SER A 170 15.65 -1.64 14.85
CA SER A 170 16.30 -1.19 16.07
C SER A 170 15.30 -0.99 17.21
N LYS A 171 15.75 -1.28 18.43
CA LYS A 171 14.98 -0.99 19.64
C LYS A 171 15.42 0.36 20.17
N LYS A 172 14.46 1.27 20.41
CA LYS A 172 14.69 2.57 21.06
C LYS A 172 13.82 2.65 22.32
N GLU A 173 14.44 2.53 23.48
CA GLU A 173 13.77 2.56 24.79
C GLU A 173 12.48 1.71 24.83
N ASN A 174 11.33 2.35 24.68
CA ASN A 174 10.01 1.70 24.70
C ASN A 174 9.42 1.45 23.29
N ASN A 175 10.08 1.89 22.23
CA ASN A 175 9.63 1.79 20.86
C ASN A 175 10.59 0.92 20.03
N MET A 176 10.14 0.53 18.85
CA MET A 176 11.00 0.00 17.80
C MET A 176 11.00 0.95 16.60
N GLU A 177 12.06 0.94 15.87
CA GLU A 177 12.19 1.63 14.59
C GLU A 177 12.54 0.60 13.52
N LEU A 178 11.75 0.59 12.44
CA LEU A 178 12.03 -0.16 11.24
C LEU A 178 12.46 0.84 10.16
N LEU A 179 13.72 0.74 9.74
CA LEU A 179 14.27 1.50 8.62
C LEU A 179 14.28 0.60 7.39
N LEU A 180 13.71 1.08 6.29
CA LEU A 180 13.81 0.48 4.98
C LEU A 180 14.35 1.55 4.03
N ALA A 181 15.48 1.28 3.41
CA ALA A 181 16.14 2.20 2.49
C ALA A 181 16.57 1.46 1.21
N ASP A 182 16.47 2.13 0.10
CA ASP A 182 16.92 1.64 -1.21
C ASP A 182 17.84 2.67 -1.89
N ASN A 183 18.57 2.24 -2.90
CA ASN A 183 19.43 3.09 -3.70
C ASN A 183 18.85 3.41 -5.09
N GLY A 184 17.54 3.32 -5.22
CA GLY A 184 16.82 3.52 -6.49
C GLY A 184 16.71 4.98 -6.91
N VAL A 185 15.73 5.26 -7.75
CA VAL A 185 15.53 6.60 -8.37
C VAL A 185 15.14 7.69 -7.37
N GLY A 186 14.75 7.30 -6.14
CA GLY A 186 14.28 8.22 -5.11
C GLY A 186 12.93 8.87 -5.44
N ILE A 187 12.51 9.78 -4.55
CA ILE A 187 11.26 10.53 -4.65
C ILE A 187 11.58 12.01 -4.73
N GLU A 188 10.96 12.74 -5.65
CA GLU A 188 11.14 14.17 -5.79
C GLU A 188 10.58 14.93 -4.58
N LYS A 189 11.18 16.06 -4.22
CA LYS A 189 10.80 16.80 -3.00
C LYS A 189 9.34 17.27 -3.01
N GLU A 190 8.82 17.57 -4.20
CA GLU A 190 7.45 17.98 -4.41
C GLU A 190 6.48 16.84 -4.10
N ASP A 191 6.85 15.59 -4.41
CA ASP A 191 6.03 14.40 -4.22
C ASP A 191 6.03 13.92 -2.76
N LEU A 192 7.13 14.13 -2.01
CA LEU A 192 7.30 13.61 -0.65
C LEU A 192 6.13 13.91 0.30
N LYS A 193 5.49 15.07 0.16
CA LYS A 193 4.34 15.45 0.99
C LYS A 193 3.03 14.76 0.59
N HIS A 194 3.00 14.13 -0.59
CA HIS A 194 1.81 13.51 -1.17
C HIS A 194 1.89 11.97 -1.23
N ILE A 195 3.06 11.37 -1.03
CA ILE A 195 3.27 9.91 -1.21
C ILE A 195 2.36 9.04 -0.33
N PHE A 196 1.87 9.58 0.77
CA PHE A 196 0.92 8.92 1.67
C PHE A 196 -0.54 9.23 1.35
N GLU A 197 -0.80 10.11 0.37
CA GLU A 197 -2.15 10.37 -0.09
C GLU A 197 -2.70 9.18 -0.89
N ARG A 198 -4.00 9.01 -0.84
CA ARG A 198 -4.70 7.92 -1.52
C ARG A 198 -4.62 8.09 -3.03
N LEU A 199 -4.32 7.00 -3.75
CA LEU A 199 -4.21 6.97 -5.22
C LEU A 199 -3.14 7.91 -5.78
N TYR A 200 -2.30 8.50 -4.94
CA TYR A 200 -1.21 9.31 -5.42
C TYR A 200 -0.18 8.45 -6.15
N LYS A 201 0.21 8.91 -7.33
CA LYS A 201 1.27 8.30 -8.15
C LYS A 201 2.14 9.43 -8.67
N CYS A 202 3.45 9.32 -8.50
CA CYS A 202 4.38 10.25 -9.11
C CYS A 202 4.21 10.26 -10.63
N ASP A 203 4.35 11.41 -11.28
CA ASP A 203 4.09 11.55 -12.73
C ASP A 203 4.90 10.58 -13.60
N LYS A 204 6.11 10.21 -13.17
CA LYS A 204 6.96 9.21 -13.83
C LYS A 204 6.41 7.77 -13.74
N GLY A 205 5.56 7.49 -12.75
CA GLY A 205 4.96 6.16 -12.51
C GLY A 205 3.53 5.99 -13.01
N ARG A 206 2.93 7.00 -13.66
CA ARG A 206 1.53 6.91 -14.16
C ARG A 206 1.29 5.79 -15.16
N SER A 207 2.31 5.34 -15.87
CA SER A 207 2.26 4.21 -16.81
C SER A 207 2.65 2.87 -16.19
N GLU A 208 3.14 2.86 -14.94
CA GLU A 208 3.69 1.68 -14.28
C GLU A 208 2.71 1.04 -13.31
N LYS A 209 3.00 -0.21 -12.95
CA LYS A 209 2.22 -1.06 -12.05
C LYS A 209 2.09 -0.43 -10.66
N GLY A 210 0.90 -0.38 -10.13
CA GLY A 210 0.65 0.03 -8.75
C GLY A 210 -0.70 0.69 -8.57
N SER A 211 -1.34 0.46 -7.42
CA SER A 211 -2.66 1.03 -7.09
C SER A 211 -2.59 2.48 -6.58
N GLY A 212 -1.42 2.94 -6.12
CA GLY A 212 -1.29 4.18 -5.34
C GLY A 212 -1.91 4.08 -3.94
N LEU A 213 -2.25 2.87 -3.49
CA LEU A 213 -2.83 2.62 -2.18
C LEU A 213 -1.82 2.09 -1.15
N GLY A 214 -0.72 1.46 -1.60
CA GLY A 214 0.22 0.78 -0.71
C GLY A 214 0.75 1.67 0.40
N LEU A 215 1.34 2.81 0.07
CA LEU A 215 1.89 3.75 1.08
C LEU A 215 0.80 4.41 1.93
N SER A 216 -0.39 4.67 1.39
CA SER A 216 -1.52 5.18 2.19
C SER A 216 -2.04 4.15 3.19
N ILE A 217 -2.03 2.86 2.85
CA ILE A 217 -2.34 1.75 3.77
C ILE A 217 -1.28 1.69 4.88
N VAL A 218 0.01 1.76 4.52
CA VAL A 218 1.11 1.77 5.50
C VAL A 218 0.93 2.91 6.49
N HIS A 219 0.71 4.12 6.01
CA HIS A 219 0.51 5.30 6.86
C HIS A 219 -0.67 5.12 7.83
N GLN A 220 -1.83 4.69 7.34
CA GLN A 220 -3.01 4.46 8.17
C GLN A 220 -2.79 3.36 9.22
N LEU A 221 -2.14 2.25 8.86
CA LEU A 221 -1.85 1.17 9.81
C LEU A 221 -0.88 1.61 10.90
N VAL A 222 0.18 2.34 10.52
CA VAL A 222 1.14 2.89 11.48
C VAL A 222 0.47 3.86 12.44
N GLU A 223 -0.35 4.79 11.95
CA GLU A 223 -1.10 5.73 12.79
C GLU A 223 -2.10 5.03 13.72
N LYS A 224 -2.87 4.05 13.20
CA LYS A 224 -3.80 3.27 14.02
C LYS A 224 -3.11 2.48 15.13
N MET A 225 -1.86 2.04 14.93
CA MET A 225 -1.04 1.40 15.97
C MET A 225 -0.34 2.40 16.88
N GLY A 226 -0.53 3.72 16.70
CA GLY A 226 0.07 4.77 17.52
C GLY A 226 1.54 5.07 17.18
N GLY A 227 2.00 4.66 16.00
CA GLY A 227 3.33 4.94 15.47
C GLY A 227 3.37 6.19 14.57
N SER A 228 4.52 6.41 13.93
CA SER A 228 4.73 7.45 12.92
C SER A 228 5.59 6.91 11.78
N ILE A 229 5.39 7.43 10.58
CA ILE A 229 6.21 7.14 9.41
C ILE A 229 6.70 8.46 8.80
N THR A 230 7.94 8.48 8.35
CA THR A 230 8.58 9.68 7.77
C THR A 230 9.27 9.34 6.46
#